data_a3ad9083b0fdcbb34fce9ba73fa74ac4
#
_entry.id   a3ad9083b0fdcbb34fce9ba73fa74ac4
#
_cell.length_a   1.000
_cell.length_b   1.000
_cell.length_c   1.000
_cell.angle_alpha   90.00
_cell.angle_beta   90.00
_cell.angle_gamma   90.00
#
_symmetry.space_group_name_H-M   'P 1'
#
loop_
_entity.id
_entity.type
_entity.pdbx_description
1 polymer ?
#
loop_
_entity_poly.entity_id
_entity_poly.type
_entity_poly.pdbx_seq_one_letter_code
_entity_poly.pdbx_strand_id
1 'polypeptide(L)'
;MSLSNNSKNFTTAVYRDTLSTAIIKNMTTVVLCISINYVNGILVHTFRKHKVFSMNPRYILYIHLVINDIILLTLFTLVQVLSYIMFTLNVSLCIVMLMIAVFANLNNPLALAVMSIECYIAICFPLHHSQICTVRKTYAVIGLIWVISSLSILPDLFVALTTESMDFFRSRVFCLRENVFRNPGLAKKRDVSNTVCLVIVWLTLFYTYFRILFAAQAATADAKKARNTVLLHGFQLLLCMLTYVFYFIIEGLTYFFPKGVLAIRFTIAIFVQVLPRLISPVVYGLRDKTFRKYLKRYLLCALCQH
;
A
#
# COMPACT_ATOMS: atom_id res chain seq x y z
N MET A 1 -36.02 -22.94 32.51
CA MET A 1 -36.07 -22.13 31.29
C MET A 1 -34.62 -21.87 30.89
N SER A 2 -34.06 -22.75 30.04
CA SER A 2 -32.65 -22.74 29.63
C SER A 2 -32.52 -21.93 28.34
N LEU A 3 -31.84 -20.80 28.41
CA LEU A 3 -31.42 -20.01 27.25
C LEU A 3 -30.22 -20.71 26.61
N SER A 4 -30.47 -21.33 25.48
CA SER A 4 -29.53 -21.95 24.59
C SER A 4 -28.52 -20.91 24.08
N ASN A 5 -27.27 -21.02 24.52
CA ASN A 5 -26.10 -20.36 23.92
C ASN A 5 -25.87 -20.99 22.54
N ASN A 6 -26.49 -20.44 21.50
CA ASN A 6 -26.12 -20.68 20.12
C ASN A 6 -24.85 -19.83 19.79
N SER A 7 -23.72 -20.30 20.29
CA SER A 7 -22.42 -19.98 19.73
C SER A 7 -22.42 -20.52 18.30
N LYS A 8 -22.65 -19.64 17.34
CA LYS A 8 -22.42 -19.93 15.92
C LYS A 8 -20.92 -20.16 15.73
N ASN A 9 -20.49 -21.40 15.91
CA ASN A 9 -19.26 -21.92 15.36
C ASN A 9 -19.37 -21.78 13.83
N PHE A 10 -18.91 -20.66 13.31
CA PHE A 10 -18.66 -20.47 11.90
C PHE A 10 -17.43 -21.34 11.58
N THR A 11 -17.63 -22.64 11.50
CA THR A 11 -16.70 -23.55 10.84
C THR A 11 -16.68 -23.11 9.39
N THR A 12 -15.75 -22.18 9.07
CA THR A 12 -15.35 -21.96 7.69
C THR A 12 -14.83 -23.30 7.19
N ALA A 13 -15.69 -24.05 6.51
CA ALA A 13 -15.25 -25.13 5.66
C ALA A 13 -14.20 -24.49 4.74
N VAL A 14 -12.92 -24.80 4.98
CA VAL A 14 -11.81 -24.28 4.19
C VAL A 14 -11.93 -24.94 2.83
N TYR A 15 -12.66 -24.29 1.93
CA TYR A 15 -12.73 -24.67 0.53
C TYR A 15 -11.30 -24.55 -0.01
N ARG A 16 -10.65 -25.67 -0.21
CA ARG A 16 -9.30 -25.72 -0.78
C ARG A 16 -9.44 -25.62 -2.29
N ASP A 17 -8.70 -24.69 -2.90
CA ASP A 17 -8.59 -24.63 -4.37
C ASP A 17 -8.12 -25.98 -4.93
N THR A 18 -8.57 -26.34 -6.12
CA THR A 18 -7.98 -27.48 -6.84
C THR A 18 -6.50 -27.19 -7.12
N LEU A 19 -5.68 -28.22 -7.19
CA LEU A 19 -4.23 -28.06 -7.38
C LEU A 19 -3.91 -27.20 -8.61
N SER A 20 -4.62 -27.41 -9.71
CA SER A 20 -4.43 -26.62 -10.94
C SER A 20 -4.78 -25.15 -10.74
N THR A 21 -5.89 -24.83 -10.06
CA THR A 21 -6.31 -23.46 -9.76
C THR A 21 -5.30 -22.78 -8.81
N ALA A 22 -4.80 -23.49 -7.81
CA ALA A 22 -3.78 -23.02 -6.89
C ALA A 22 -2.47 -22.67 -7.62
N ILE A 23 -2.02 -23.55 -8.50
CA ILE A 23 -0.82 -23.31 -9.32
C ILE A 23 -1.00 -22.07 -10.20
N ILE A 24 -2.12 -21.95 -10.92
CA ILE A 24 -2.39 -20.82 -11.79
C ILE A 24 -2.40 -19.50 -10.98
N LYS A 25 -3.08 -19.46 -9.85
CA LYS A 25 -3.13 -18.27 -8.98
C LYS A 25 -1.73 -17.86 -8.49
N ASN A 26 -0.94 -18.82 -8.02
CA ASN A 26 0.40 -18.54 -7.52
C ASN A 26 1.34 -18.10 -8.63
N MET A 27 1.35 -18.78 -9.78
CA MET A 27 2.16 -18.39 -10.92
C MET A 27 1.81 -17.00 -11.42
N THR A 28 0.52 -16.67 -11.54
CA THR A 28 0.07 -15.34 -11.92
C THR A 28 0.59 -14.27 -10.96
N THR A 29 0.45 -14.49 -9.65
CA THR A 29 0.91 -13.54 -8.63
C THR A 29 2.43 -13.36 -8.66
N VAL A 30 3.19 -14.45 -8.80
CA VAL A 30 4.67 -14.41 -8.86
C VAL A 30 5.13 -13.66 -10.11
N VAL A 31 4.56 -13.95 -11.28
CA VAL A 31 4.90 -13.25 -12.53
C VAL A 31 4.61 -11.76 -12.42
N LEU A 32 3.45 -11.37 -11.90
CA LEU A 32 3.11 -9.97 -11.67
C LEU A 32 4.06 -9.30 -10.67
N CYS A 33 4.38 -9.99 -9.57
CA CYS A 33 5.33 -9.49 -8.57
C CYS A 33 6.71 -9.22 -9.19
N ILE A 34 7.26 -10.18 -9.93
CA ILE A 34 8.57 -10.03 -10.58
C ILE A 34 8.55 -8.88 -11.58
N SER A 35 7.53 -8.82 -12.44
CA SER A 35 7.41 -7.81 -13.50
C SER A 35 7.30 -6.40 -12.92
N ILE A 36 6.45 -6.20 -11.90
CA ILE A 36 6.24 -4.88 -11.28
C ILE A 36 7.47 -4.47 -10.46
N ASN A 37 8.05 -5.40 -9.68
CA ASN A 37 9.25 -5.12 -8.90
C ASN A 37 10.47 -4.87 -9.77
N TYR A 38 10.56 -5.47 -10.95
CA TYR A 38 11.59 -5.15 -11.94
C TYR A 38 11.49 -3.67 -12.39
N VAL A 39 10.29 -3.21 -12.76
CA VAL A 39 10.07 -1.80 -13.13
C VAL A 39 10.37 -0.87 -11.95
N ASN A 40 9.86 -1.19 -10.76
CA ASN A 40 10.12 -0.42 -9.54
C ASN A 40 11.63 -0.39 -9.20
N GLY A 41 12.34 -1.50 -9.39
CA GLY A 41 13.79 -1.59 -9.20
C GLY A 41 14.56 -0.65 -10.14
N ILE A 42 14.16 -0.57 -11.42
CA ILE A 42 14.75 0.38 -12.38
C ILE A 42 14.50 1.82 -11.94
N LEU A 43 13.31 2.14 -11.38
CA LEU A 43 13.01 3.46 -10.85
C LEU A 43 13.94 3.83 -9.68
N VAL A 44 14.12 2.91 -8.72
CA VAL A 44 15.04 3.10 -7.59
C VAL A 44 16.49 3.26 -8.08
N HIS A 45 16.92 2.43 -9.03
CA HIS A 45 18.26 2.53 -9.62
C HIS A 45 18.47 3.88 -10.29
N THR A 46 17.51 4.33 -11.11
CA THR A 46 17.57 5.63 -11.81
C THR A 46 17.68 6.78 -10.81
N PHE A 47 16.88 6.74 -9.73
CA PHE A 47 16.93 7.74 -8.66
C PHE A 47 18.31 7.80 -7.99
N ARG A 48 18.88 6.64 -7.64
CA ARG A 48 20.20 6.56 -6.97
C ARG A 48 21.35 7.02 -7.87
N LYS A 49 21.27 6.74 -9.17
CA LYS A 49 22.35 7.06 -10.11
C LYS A 49 22.41 8.55 -10.46
N HIS A 50 21.30 9.27 -10.42
CA HIS A 50 21.24 10.67 -10.88
C HIS A 50 20.92 11.62 -9.72
N LYS A 51 21.92 12.37 -9.25
CA LYS A 51 21.79 13.32 -8.12
C LYS A 51 20.68 14.38 -8.30
N VAL A 52 20.31 14.72 -9.53
CA VAL A 52 19.22 15.65 -9.84
C VAL A 52 17.89 15.22 -9.18
N PHE A 53 17.63 13.93 -9.10
CA PHE A 53 16.41 13.40 -8.47
C PHE A 53 16.50 13.43 -6.94
N SER A 54 17.66 13.12 -6.36
CA SER A 54 17.83 13.11 -4.90
C SER A 54 17.84 14.51 -4.26
N MET A 55 17.99 15.55 -5.07
CA MET A 55 17.94 16.95 -4.62
C MET A 55 16.52 17.56 -4.69
N ASN A 56 15.53 16.84 -5.18
CA ASN A 56 14.17 17.34 -5.32
C ASN A 56 13.21 16.62 -4.37
N PRO A 57 12.55 17.34 -3.47
CA PRO A 57 11.59 16.79 -2.47
C PRO A 57 10.56 15.85 -3.05
N ARG A 58 9.99 16.18 -4.21
CA ARG A 58 8.97 15.38 -4.89
C ARG A 58 9.47 13.98 -5.26
N TYR A 59 10.68 13.87 -5.79
CA TYR A 59 11.23 12.57 -6.16
C TYR A 59 11.63 11.73 -4.93
N ILE A 60 12.02 12.37 -3.84
CA ILE A 60 12.33 11.68 -2.57
C ILE A 60 11.06 11.02 -2.01
N LEU A 61 9.94 11.76 -1.96
CA LEU A 61 8.64 11.21 -1.52
C LEU A 61 8.16 10.09 -2.46
N TYR A 62 8.33 10.28 -3.76
CA TYR A 62 7.96 9.27 -4.74
C TYR A 62 8.75 7.98 -4.58
N ILE A 63 10.07 8.07 -4.45
CA ILE A 63 10.89 6.86 -4.29
C ILE A 63 10.61 6.14 -2.96
N HIS A 64 10.28 6.88 -1.90
CA HIS A 64 9.82 6.31 -0.65
C HIS A 64 8.52 5.48 -0.87
N LEU A 65 7.56 5.99 -1.63
CA LEU A 65 6.35 5.27 -2.01
C LEU A 65 6.68 4.00 -2.82
N VAL A 66 7.55 4.09 -3.82
CA VAL A 66 7.98 2.95 -4.66
C VAL A 66 8.65 1.86 -3.81
N ILE A 67 9.48 2.21 -2.84
CA ILE A 67 10.12 1.24 -1.93
C ILE A 67 9.05 0.53 -1.06
N ASN A 68 8.08 1.27 -0.53
CA ASN A 68 6.97 0.66 0.20
C ASN A 68 6.14 -0.29 -0.68
N ASP A 69 5.92 0.07 -1.94
CA ASP A 69 5.20 -0.78 -2.91
C ASP A 69 5.96 -2.07 -3.23
N ILE A 70 7.29 -2.03 -3.36
CA ILE A 70 8.15 -3.21 -3.51
C ILE A 70 7.99 -4.14 -2.30
N ILE A 71 8.10 -3.58 -1.08
CA ILE A 71 7.98 -4.34 0.17
C ILE A 71 6.62 -5.02 0.25
N LEU A 72 5.53 -4.25 0.05
CA LEU A 72 4.16 -4.77 0.15
C LEU A 72 3.87 -5.85 -0.87
N LEU A 73 4.25 -5.66 -2.14
CA LEU A 73 4.00 -6.62 -3.20
C LEU A 73 4.78 -7.91 -2.98
N THR A 74 6.03 -7.79 -2.52
CA THR A 74 6.88 -8.95 -2.20
C THR A 74 6.31 -9.73 -1.01
N LEU A 75 5.91 -9.04 0.07
CA LEU A 75 5.31 -9.69 1.24
C LEU A 75 3.97 -10.33 0.92
N PHE A 76 3.11 -9.65 0.15
CA PHE A 76 1.84 -10.21 -0.31
C PHE A 76 2.05 -11.52 -1.08
N THR A 77 2.97 -11.51 -2.05
CA THR A 77 3.29 -12.68 -2.86
C THR A 77 3.88 -13.81 -2.01
N LEU A 78 4.80 -13.46 -1.10
CA LEU A 78 5.43 -14.44 -0.19
C LEU A 78 4.41 -15.11 0.71
N VAL A 79 3.54 -14.34 1.38
CA VAL A 79 2.49 -14.88 2.25
C VAL A 79 1.53 -15.76 1.45
N GLN A 80 1.15 -15.34 0.24
CA GLN A 80 0.25 -16.12 -0.62
C GLN A 80 0.88 -17.45 -1.00
N VAL A 81 2.10 -17.46 -1.53
CA VAL A 81 2.80 -18.68 -1.96
C VAL A 81 3.03 -19.62 -0.76
N LEU A 82 3.51 -19.10 0.37
CA LEU A 82 3.72 -19.89 1.59
C LEU A 82 2.40 -20.48 2.13
N SER A 83 1.30 -19.76 2.05
CA SER A 83 -0.02 -20.25 2.47
C SER A 83 -0.52 -21.41 1.61
N TYR A 84 -0.16 -21.46 0.33
CA TYR A 84 -0.49 -22.59 -0.54
C TYR A 84 0.44 -23.79 -0.33
N ILE A 85 1.73 -23.58 -0.07
CA ILE A 85 2.73 -24.65 0.11
C ILE A 85 2.59 -25.28 1.50
N MET A 86 2.53 -24.44 2.55
CA MET A 86 2.61 -24.90 3.94
C MET A 86 1.26 -24.89 4.67
N PHE A 87 0.24 -24.23 4.10
CA PHE A 87 -1.08 -23.98 4.69
C PHE A 87 -1.03 -23.20 6.01
N THR A 88 -0.17 -23.60 6.94
CA THR A 88 0.05 -22.90 8.23
C THR A 88 1.51 -22.46 8.35
N LEU A 89 1.71 -21.24 8.85
CA LEU A 89 3.01 -20.65 9.12
C LEU A 89 3.27 -20.57 10.63
N ASN A 90 4.53 -20.56 11.00
CA ASN A 90 4.92 -20.28 12.37
C ASN A 90 4.44 -18.87 12.77
N VAL A 91 3.83 -18.74 13.95
CA VAL A 91 3.25 -17.48 14.45
C VAL A 91 4.30 -16.38 14.50
N SER A 92 5.51 -16.63 14.96
CA SER A 92 6.57 -15.63 15.01
C SER A 92 6.92 -15.08 13.65
N LEU A 93 7.05 -15.94 12.62
CA LEU A 93 7.32 -15.51 11.25
C LEU A 93 6.13 -14.70 10.68
N CYS A 94 4.92 -15.16 10.93
CA CYS A 94 3.71 -14.46 10.50
C CYS A 94 3.61 -13.06 11.15
N ILE A 95 3.92 -12.91 12.44
CA ILE A 95 3.96 -11.61 13.14
C ILE A 95 4.91 -10.65 12.42
N VAL A 96 6.14 -11.07 12.16
CA VAL A 96 7.16 -10.22 11.51
C VAL A 96 6.67 -9.77 10.13
N MET A 97 6.16 -10.69 9.31
CA MET A 97 5.65 -10.35 7.97
C MET A 97 4.46 -9.39 8.05
N LEU A 98 3.50 -9.62 8.96
CA LEU A 98 2.35 -8.76 9.15
C LEU A 98 2.74 -7.37 9.66
N MET A 99 3.67 -7.28 10.60
CA MET A 99 4.17 -6.01 11.12
C MET A 99 4.77 -5.15 10.00
N ILE A 100 5.65 -5.72 9.18
CA ILE A 100 6.26 -5.00 8.05
C ILE A 100 5.18 -4.61 7.02
N ALA A 101 4.24 -5.52 6.71
CA ALA A 101 3.17 -5.24 5.76
C ALA A 101 2.25 -4.11 6.23
N VAL A 102 1.84 -4.11 7.50
CA VAL A 102 0.98 -3.05 8.06
C VAL A 102 1.72 -1.72 8.12
N PHE A 103 2.99 -1.72 8.53
CA PHE A 103 3.84 -0.52 8.53
C PHE A 103 3.91 0.11 7.13
N ALA A 104 4.29 -0.66 6.12
CA ALA A 104 4.39 -0.15 4.76
C ALA A 104 3.03 0.26 4.17
N ASN A 105 1.95 -0.44 4.55
CA ASN A 105 0.60 -0.10 4.09
C ASN A 105 0.09 1.25 4.66
N LEU A 106 0.43 1.58 5.91
CA LEU A 106 0.09 2.87 6.53
C LEU A 106 0.92 4.02 5.96
N ASN A 107 2.17 3.76 5.56
CA ASN A 107 3.04 4.77 4.98
C ASN A 107 2.51 5.30 3.64
N ASN A 108 1.87 4.47 2.83
CA ASN A 108 1.44 4.84 1.48
C ASN A 108 0.43 6.02 1.45
N PRO A 109 -0.72 5.98 2.15
CA PRO A 109 -1.66 7.10 2.14
C PRO A 109 -1.09 8.37 2.76
N LEU A 110 -0.27 8.24 3.81
CA LEU A 110 0.39 9.39 4.43
C LEU A 110 1.40 10.04 3.47
N ALA A 111 2.21 9.24 2.77
CA ALA A 111 3.15 9.74 1.77
C ALA A 111 2.42 10.45 0.62
N LEU A 112 1.30 9.89 0.15
CA LEU A 112 0.48 10.52 -0.89
C LEU A 112 -0.15 11.84 -0.44
N ALA A 113 -0.61 11.94 0.81
CA ALA A 113 -1.10 13.20 1.36
C ALA A 113 0.01 14.27 1.38
N VAL A 114 1.22 13.91 1.83
CA VAL A 114 2.37 14.83 1.82
C VAL A 114 2.76 15.25 0.40
N MET A 115 2.72 14.32 -0.57
CA MET A 115 2.99 14.64 -1.97
C MET A 115 1.95 15.58 -2.56
N SER A 116 0.68 15.48 -2.15
CA SER A 116 -0.37 16.41 -2.59
C SER A 116 -0.20 17.80 -1.98
N ILE A 117 0.22 17.89 -0.72
CA ILE A 117 0.58 19.15 -0.07
C ILE A 117 1.79 19.80 -0.77
N GLU A 118 2.83 19.03 -1.08
CA GLU A 118 3.99 19.53 -1.83
C GLU A 118 3.57 20.10 -3.20
N CYS A 119 2.70 19.37 -3.91
CA CYS A 119 2.17 19.82 -5.19
C CYS A 119 1.33 21.11 -5.04
N TYR A 120 0.52 21.22 -4.00
CA TYR A 120 -0.24 22.42 -3.67
C TYR A 120 0.68 23.63 -3.40
N ILE A 121 1.71 23.45 -2.59
CA ILE A 121 2.67 24.53 -2.31
C ILE A 121 3.43 24.95 -3.59
N ALA A 122 3.81 24.00 -4.43
CA ALA A 122 4.50 24.28 -5.68
C ALA A 122 3.66 25.09 -6.68
N ILE A 123 2.33 24.91 -6.66
CA ILE A 123 1.43 25.58 -7.61
C ILE A 123 0.89 26.89 -7.04
N CYS A 124 0.44 26.87 -5.79
CA CYS A 124 -0.21 28.04 -5.18
C CYS A 124 0.79 29.05 -4.57
N PHE A 125 1.99 28.59 -4.17
CA PHE A 125 3.02 29.41 -3.53
C PHE A 125 4.41 29.19 -4.14
N PRO A 126 4.60 29.41 -5.45
CA PRO A 126 5.83 29.05 -6.14
C PRO A 126 7.08 29.76 -5.58
N LEU A 127 6.95 31.00 -5.14
CA LEU A 127 8.05 31.77 -4.55
C LEU A 127 8.52 31.22 -3.19
N HIS A 128 7.62 30.63 -2.42
CA HIS A 128 7.94 30.06 -1.10
C HIS A 128 8.26 28.57 -1.16
N HIS A 129 8.04 27.92 -2.30
CA HIS A 129 8.22 26.47 -2.44
C HIS A 129 9.64 26.02 -2.06
N SER A 130 10.67 26.72 -2.55
CA SER A 130 12.07 26.39 -2.25
C SER A 130 12.44 26.55 -0.77
N GLN A 131 11.74 27.38 -0.01
CA GLN A 131 11.95 27.62 1.41
C GLN A 131 11.18 26.62 2.28
N ILE A 132 9.96 26.26 1.86
CA ILE A 132 9.07 25.36 2.60
C ILE A 132 9.44 23.89 2.33
N CYS A 133 9.58 23.51 1.05
CA CYS A 133 9.82 22.15 0.61
C CYS A 133 11.31 21.91 0.36
N THR A 134 12.09 21.78 1.42
CA THR A 134 13.52 21.46 1.34
C THR A 134 13.76 19.96 1.50
N VAL A 135 14.86 19.44 0.93
CA VAL A 135 15.26 18.04 1.07
C VAL A 135 15.33 17.59 2.52
N ARG A 136 15.91 18.41 3.41
CA ARG A 136 16.03 18.12 4.84
C ARG A 136 14.65 17.98 5.51
N LYS A 137 13.72 18.90 5.22
CA LYS A 137 12.35 18.83 5.77
C LYS A 137 11.59 17.62 5.20
N THR A 138 11.82 17.27 3.97
CA THR A 138 11.20 16.08 3.36
C THR A 138 11.61 14.80 4.06
N TYR A 139 12.89 14.62 4.38
CA TYR A 139 13.33 13.48 5.18
C TYR A 139 12.77 13.51 6.61
N ALA A 140 12.65 14.68 7.22
CA ALA A 140 12.02 14.82 8.54
C ALA A 140 10.55 14.41 8.50
N VAL A 141 9.80 14.78 7.45
CA VAL A 141 8.40 14.38 7.26
C VAL A 141 8.28 12.88 7.02
N ILE A 142 9.17 12.26 6.23
CA ILE A 142 9.21 10.80 6.07
C ILE A 142 9.47 10.12 7.43
N GLY A 143 10.41 10.64 8.22
CA GLY A 143 10.65 10.16 9.58
C GLY A 143 9.41 10.26 10.48
N LEU A 144 8.66 11.35 10.37
CA LEU A 144 7.40 11.52 11.10
C LEU A 144 6.34 10.50 10.67
N ILE A 145 6.21 10.24 9.37
CA ILE A 145 5.32 9.19 8.83
C ILE A 145 5.71 7.83 9.45
N TRP A 146 6.99 7.51 9.51
CA TRP A 146 7.46 6.26 10.10
C TRP A 146 7.14 6.15 11.58
N VAL A 147 7.30 7.23 12.34
CA VAL A 147 6.92 7.27 13.76
C VAL A 147 5.42 7.03 13.94
N ILE A 148 4.57 7.72 13.18
CA ILE A 148 3.12 7.54 13.24
C ILE A 148 2.72 6.09 12.91
N SER A 149 3.30 5.52 11.86
CA SER A 149 3.05 4.13 11.46
C SER A 149 3.51 3.12 12.52
N SER A 150 4.66 3.35 13.14
CA SER A 150 5.18 2.51 14.22
C SER A 150 4.31 2.56 15.47
N LEU A 151 3.87 3.74 15.89
CA LEU A 151 2.96 3.92 17.03
C LEU A 151 1.61 3.24 16.83
N SER A 152 1.16 3.09 15.59
CA SER A 152 -0.07 2.36 15.25
C SER A 152 0.04 0.85 15.42
N ILE A 153 1.24 0.28 15.32
CA ILE A 153 1.49 -1.17 15.25
C ILE A 153 2.07 -1.72 16.55
N LEU A 154 2.97 -0.96 17.19
CA LEU A 154 3.68 -1.40 18.39
C LEU A 154 2.76 -1.84 19.55
N PRO A 155 1.60 -1.21 19.79
CA PRO A 155 0.68 -1.67 20.82
C PRO A 155 0.15 -3.08 20.57
N ASP A 156 -0.15 -3.44 19.31
CA ASP A 156 -0.62 -4.79 18.95
C ASP A 156 0.47 -5.83 19.28
N LEU A 157 1.72 -5.52 18.93
CA LEU A 157 2.85 -6.39 19.24
C LEU A 157 3.09 -6.52 20.75
N PHE A 158 3.09 -5.39 21.47
CA PHE A 158 3.34 -5.38 22.92
C PHE A 158 2.31 -6.20 23.67
N VAL A 159 1.02 -6.03 23.34
CA VAL A 159 -0.05 -6.82 23.98
C VAL A 159 0.07 -8.29 23.60
N ALA A 160 0.37 -8.63 22.34
CA ALA A 160 0.58 -10.04 21.98
C ALA A 160 1.73 -10.67 22.78
N LEU A 161 2.85 -9.95 22.97
CA LEU A 161 3.99 -10.45 23.74
C LEU A 161 3.71 -10.61 25.25
N THR A 162 2.78 -9.82 25.80
CA THR A 162 2.44 -9.87 27.23
C THR A 162 1.28 -10.81 27.57
N THR A 163 0.39 -11.06 26.61
CA THR A 163 -0.83 -11.88 26.85
C THR A 163 -0.73 -13.31 26.35
N GLU A 164 0.09 -13.57 25.34
CA GLU A 164 0.18 -14.89 24.72
C GLU A 164 1.36 -15.69 25.29
N SER A 165 1.18 -17.02 25.35
CA SER A 165 2.22 -17.93 25.86
C SER A 165 3.34 -18.17 24.84
N MET A 166 4.54 -18.59 25.30
CA MET A 166 5.64 -18.96 24.40
C MET A 166 5.31 -20.11 23.45
N ASP A 167 4.42 -21.01 23.88
CA ASP A 167 3.95 -22.11 23.03
C ASP A 167 3.11 -21.61 21.86
N PHE A 168 2.34 -20.52 22.06
CA PHE A 168 1.61 -19.86 20.98
C PHE A 168 2.57 -19.35 19.91
N PHE A 169 3.67 -18.69 20.25
CA PHE A 169 4.66 -18.18 19.30
C PHE A 169 5.38 -19.28 18.50
N ARG A 170 5.45 -20.49 19.06
CA ARG A 170 6.01 -21.67 18.39
C ARG A 170 4.97 -22.44 17.57
N SER A 171 3.68 -22.18 17.81
CA SER A 171 2.60 -22.86 17.10
C SER A 171 2.51 -22.44 15.62
N ARG A 172 1.73 -23.19 14.86
CA ARG A 172 1.47 -22.91 13.45
C ARG A 172 0.02 -22.47 13.26
N VAL A 173 -0.18 -21.36 12.56
CA VAL A 173 -1.49 -20.80 12.26
C VAL A 173 -1.59 -20.42 10.78
N PHE A 174 -2.82 -20.35 10.28
CA PHE A 174 -3.05 -19.71 9.00
C PHE A 174 -2.76 -18.20 9.17
N CYS A 175 -1.81 -17.66 8.37
CA CYS A 175 -1.28 -16.30 8.54
C CYS A 175 -2.31 -15.24 8.17
N LEU A 176 -3.19 -14.96 9.11
CA LEU A 176 -4.14 -13.86 9.10
C LEU A 176 -3.94 -13.02 10.35
N ARG A 177 -4.15 -11.72 10.22
CA ARG A 177 -4.01 -10.78 11.33
C ARG A 177 -4.89 -11.15 12.52
N GLU A 178 -6.10 -11.60 12.28
CA GLU A 178 -7.09 -12.01 13.29
C GLU A 178 -6.67 -13.25 14.09
N ASN A 179 -5.93 -14.16 13.45
CA ASN A 179 -5.43 -15.37 14.10
C ASN A 179 -4.22 -15.10 15.00
N VAL A 180 -3.50 -14.02 14.72
CA VAL A 180 -2.26 -13.65 15.42
C VAL A 180 -2.51 -12.61 16.51
N PHE A 181 -3.29 -11.57 16.21
CA PHE A 181 -3.64 -10.49 17.15
C PHE A 181 -5.09 -10.65 17.60
N ARG A 182 -5.30 -11.52 18.60
CA ARG A 182 -6.63 -12.00 19.02
C ARG A 182 -7.41 -11.05 19.91
N ASN A 183 -6.78 -9.99 20.41
CA ASN A 183 -7.42 -9.05 21.34
C ASN A 183 -8.47 -8.18 20.62
N PRO A 184 -9.79 -8.34 20.87
CA PRO A 184 -10.83 -7.63 20.17
C PRO A 184 -10.84 -6.11 20.47
N GLY A 185 -10.41 -5.72 21.67
CA GLY A 185 -10.32 -4.30 22.06
C GLY A 185 -9.26 -3.56 21.24
N LEU A 186 -8.11 -4.19 21.00
CA LEU A 186 -7.06 -3.64 20.14
C LEU A 186 -7.48 -3.61 18.67
N ALA A 187 -8.16 -4.65 18.20
CA ALA A 187 -8.69 -4.67 16.84
C ALA A 187 -9.59 -3.46 16.58
N LYS A 188 -10.57 -3.22 17.47
CA LYS A 188 -11.49 -2.08 17.38
C LYS A 188 -10.75 -0.72 17.45
N LYS A 189 -9.81 -0.56 18.40
CA LYS A 189 -9.00 0.67 18.52
C LYS A 189 -8.22 0.95 17.23
N ARG A 190 -7.61 -0.06 16.67
CA ARG A 190 -6.84 0.02 15.43
C ARG A 190 -7.71 0.41 14.23
N ASP A 191 -8.89 -0.20 14.09
CA ASP A 191 -9.80 0.08 12.99
C ASP A 191 -10.30 1.53 13.06
N VAL A 192 -10.59 2.02 14.27
CA VAL A 192 -10.93 3.43 14.51
C VAL A 192 -9.74 4.34 14.16
N SER A 193 -8.53 4.02 14.63
CA SER A 193 -7.33 4.82 14.34
C SER A 193 -7.03 4.87 12.83
N ASN A 194 -7.11 3.74 12.13
CA ASN A 194 -6.94 3.68 10.69
C ASN A 194 -8.01 4.51 9.96
N THR A 195 -9.27 4.41 10.37
CA THR A 195 -10.37 5.17 9.78
C THR A 195 -10.17 6.67 9.97
N VAL A 196 -9.78 7.12 11.17
CA VAL A 196 -9.48 8.53 11.45
C VAL A 196 -8.32 9.03 10.58
N CYS A 197 -7.23 8.25 10.51
CA CYS A 197 -6.09 8.58 9.67
C CYS A 197 -6.50 8.74 8.19
N LEU A 198 -7.34 7.84 7.70
CA LEU A 198 -7.85 7.88 6.34
C LEU A 198 -8.74 9.10 6.07
N VAL A 199 -9.62 9.42 6.99
CA VAL A 199 -10.47 10.62 6.88
C VAL A 199 -9.60 11.88 6.79
N ILE A 200 -8.56 11.99 7.62
CA ILE A 200 -7.62 13.11 7.57
C ILE A 200 -6.91 13.17 6.21
N VAL A 201 -6.42 12.04 5.72
CA VAL A 201 -5.79 11.95 4.39
C VAL A 201 -6.76 12.38 3.30
N TRP A 202 -8.00 11.89 3.31
CA TRP A 202 -9.05 12.27 2.36
C TRP A 202 -9.35 13.78 2.38
N LEU A 203 -9.56 14.35 3.56
CA LEU A 203 -9.80 15.79 3.70
C LEU A 203 -8.64 16.61 3.16
N THR A 204 -7.39 16.20 3.45
CA THR A 204 -6.19 16.86 2.94
C THR A 204 -6.17 16.85 1.41
N LEU A 205 -6.52 15.75 0.80
CA LEU A 205 -6.52 15.60 -0.65
C LEU A 205 -7.63 16.35 -1.34
N PHE A 206 -8.86 16.29 -0.80
CA PHE A 206 -9.96 17.12 -1.31
C PHE A 206 -9.61 18.60 -1.21
N TYR A 207 -9.08 19.05 -0.07
CA TYR A 207 -8.67 20.43 0.10
C TYR A 207 -7.60 20.85 -0.92
N THR A 208 -6.51 20.09 -1.01
CA THR A 208 -5.40 20.39 -1.95
C THR A 208 -5.89 20.32 -3.40
N TYR A 209 -6.72 19.34 -3.76
CA TYR A 209 -7.29 19.20 -5.10
C TYR A 209 -8.11 20.43 -5.51
N PHE A 210 -9.08 20.85 -4.68
CA PHE A 210 -9.90 22.02 -5.00
C PHE A 210 -9.08 23.30 -5.07
N ARG A 211 -8.14 23.51 -4.15
CA ARG A 211 -7.24 24.66 -4.16
C ARG A 211 -6.38 24.73 -5.41
N ILE A 212 -5.85 23.60 -5.85
CA ILE A 212 -5.08 23.53 -7.10
C ILE A 212 -5.98 23.74 -8.31
N LEU A 213 -7.19 23.16 -8.31
CA LEU A 213 -8.15 23.35 -9.40
C LEU A 213 -8.52 24.83 -9.58
N PHE A 214 -8.84 25.52 -8.50
CA PHE A 214 -9.15 26.96 -8.53
C PHE A 214 -7.95 27.81 -8.97
N ALA A 215 -6.74 27.53 -8.46
CA ALA A 215 -5.53 28.20 -8.88
C ALA A 215 -5.24 27.96 -10.37
N ALA A 216 -5.52 26.76 -10.86
CA ALA A 216 -5.33 26.38 -12.25
C ALA A 216 -6.36 26.99 -13.22
N GLN A 217 -7.54 27.36 -12.77
CA GLN A 217 -8.54 28.05 -13.61
C GLN A 217 -8.14 29.51 -13.89
N ALA A 218 -7.39 30.14 -12.98
CA ALA A 218 -6.93 31.51 -13.10
C ALA A 218 -5.68 31.69 -13.96
N ALA A 219 -5.03 30.62 -14.42
CA ALA A 219 -3.73 30.65 -15.10
C ALA A 219 -3.77 29.96 -16.49
N THR A 220 -2.83 30.35 -17.35
CA THR A 220 -2.64 29.90 -18.75
C THR A 220 -2.23 28.44 -18.92
N ALA A 221 -1.68 28.04 -20.08
CA ALA A 221 -1.38 26.63 -20.50
C ALA A 221 -0.70 25.72 -19.47
N ASP A 222 0.09 26.25 -18.53
CA ASP A 222 0.72 25.49 -17.43
C ASP A 222 -0.30 24.93 -16.41
N ALA A 223 -1.44 25.58 -16.30
CA ALA A 223 -2.55 25.16 -15.45
C ALA A 223 -3.17 23.82 -15.89
N LYS A 224 -3.25 23.57 -17.19
CA LYS A 224 -3.77 22.30 -17.73
C LYS A 224 -2.85 21.12 -17.36
N LYS A 225 -1.53 21.36 -17.34
CA LYS A 225 -0.51 20.37 -16.93
C LYS A 225 -0.59 20.09 -15.42
N ALA A 226 -0.78 21.15 -14.61
CA ALA A 226 -0.97 21.04 -13.18
C ALA A 226 -2.25 20.27 -12.84
N ARG A 227 -3.36 20.57 -13.48
CA ARG A 227 -4.64 19.85 -13.32
C ARG A 227 -4.51 18.36 -13.59
N ASN A 228 -3.87 17.97 -14.70
CA ASN A 228 -3.67 16.56 -15.03
C ASN A 228 -2.81 15.84 -13.99
N THR A 229 -1.84 16.53 -13.42
CA THR A 229 -1.00 16.06 -12.32
C THR A 229 -1.85 15.70 -11.10
N VAL A 230 -2.74 16.59 -10.69
CA VAL A 230 -3.59 16.43 -9.51
C VAL A 230 -4.63 15.34 -9.73
N LEU A 231 -5.21 15.26 -10.94
CA LEU A 231 -6.10 14.17 -11.31
C LEU A 231 -5.42 12.80 -11.19
N LEU A 232 -4.16 12.69 -11.62
CA LEU A 232 -3.38 11.46 -11.49
C LEU A 232 -3.10 11.09 -10.03
N HIS A 233 -2.78 12.08 -9.19
CA HIS A 233 -2.65 11.85 -7.73
C HIS A 233 -3.97 11.44 -7.10
N GLY A 234 -5.07 12.09 -7.46
CA GLY A 234 -6.41 11.73 -7.01
C GLY A 234 -6.78 10.29 -7.38
N PHE A 235 -6.50 9.89 -8.62
CA PHE A 235 -6.74 8.52 -9.08
C PHE A 235 -5.90 7.48 -8.32
N GLN A 236 -4.62 7.76 -8.11
CA GLN A 236 -3.74 6.88 -7.33
C GLN A 236 -4.24 6.73 -5.89
N LEU A 237 -4.77 7.79 -5.33
CA LEU A 237 -5.39 7.76 -4.01
C LEU A 237 -6.67 6.97 -3.95
N LEU A 238 -7.56 7.12 -4.92
CA LEU A 238 -8.75 6.28 -5.02
C LEU A 238 -8.37 4.80 -5.01
N LEU A 239 -7.31 4.42 -5.72
CA LEU A 239 -6.81 3.05 -5.72
C LEU A 239 -6.23 2.62 -4.36
N CYS A 240 -5.51 3.50 -3.66
CA CYS A 240 -5.05 3.21 -2.30
C CYS A 240 -6.23 3.07 -1.32
N MET A 241 -7.31 3.84 -1.52
CA MET A 241 -8.53 3.75 -0.69
C MET A 241 -9.29 2.45 -0.90
N LEU A 242 -9.23 1.86 -2.10
CA LEU A 242 -9.78 0.52 -2.34
C LEU A 242 -9.20 -0.51 -1.36
N THR A 243 -7.96 -0.37 -0.92
CA THR A 243 -7.34 -1.26 0.07
C THR A 243 -8.07 -1.27 1.41
N TYR A 244 -8.68 -0.15 1.80
CA TYR A 244 -9.38 -0.01 3.07
C TYR A 244 -10.86 -0.40 2.97
N VAL A 245 -11.46 -0.22 1.80
CA VAL A 245 -12.83 -0.68 1.51
C VAL A 245 -12.85 -2.20 1.20
N PHE A 246 -11.69 -2.78 0.97
CA PHE A 246 -11.48 -4.17 0.59
C PHE A 246 -12.22 -5.18 1.49
N TYR A 247 -12.12 -5.02 2.80
CA TYR A 247 -12.81 -5.90 3.75
C TYR A 247 -14.33 -5.86 3.60
N PHE A 248 -14.89 -4.67 3.47
CA PHE A 248 -16.33 -4.50 3.28
C PHE A 248 -16.81 -5.08 1.94
N ILE A 249 -16.00 -4.91 0.88
CA ILE A 249 -16.31 -5.47 -0.44
C ILE A 249 -16.29 -7.00 -0.38
N ILE A 250 -15.27 -7.60 0.24
CA ILE A 250 -15.20 -9.06 0.40
C ILE A 250 -16.38 -9.56 1.21
N GLU A 251 -16.67 -8.96 2.35
CA GLU A 251 -17.77 -9.39 3.22
C GLU A 251 -19.11 -9.33 2.48
N GLY A 252 -19.40 -8.23 1.78
CA GLY A 252 -20.58 -8.09 0.95
C GLY A 252 -20.66 -9.12 -0.18
N LEU A 253 -19.59 -9.28 -0.96
CA LEU A 253 -19.57 -10.22 -2.09
C LEU A 253 -19.62 -11.68 -1.64
N THR A 254 -19.01 -12.03 -0.52
CA THR A 254 -19.07 -13.40 0.00
C THR A 254 -20.44 -13.73 0.57
N TYR A 255 -21.20 -12.75 1.05
CA TYR A 255 -22.59 -12.91 1.46
C TYR A 255 -23.49 -13.26 0.25
N PHE A 256 -23.30 -12.55 -0.89
CA PHE A 256 -24.10 -12.81 -2.11
C PHE A 256 -23.64 -14.05 -2.89
N PHE A 257 -22.36 -14.40 -2.87
CA PHE A 257 -21.75 -15.47 -3.66
C PHE A 257 -20.95 -16.46 -2.80
N PRO A 258 -21.57 -17.25 -1.91
CA PRO A 258 -20.87 -18.12 -0.96
C PRO A 258 -20.04 -19.22 -1.63
N LYS A 259 -20.41 -19.66 -2.86
CA LYS A 259 -19.67 -20.70 -3.59
C LYS A 259 -18.37 -20.21 -4.24
N GLY A 260 -18.19 -18.90 -4.41
CA GLY A 260 -17.05 -18.30 -5.10
C GLY A 260 -16.03 -17.61 -4.19
N VAL A 261 -16.07 -17.79 -2.89
CA VAL A 261 -15.30 -17.03 -1.88
C VAL A 261 -13.81 -16.95 -2.20
N LEU A 262 -13.16 -18.06 -2.58
CA LEU A 262 -11.71 -18.08 -2.87
C LEU A 262 -11.36 -17.34 -4.16
N ALA A 263 -12.19 -17.45 -5.19
CA ALA A 263 -12.00 -16.72 -6.45
C ALA A 263 -12.21 -15.23 -6.23
N ILE A 264 -13.26 -14.84 -5.51
CA ILE A 264 -13.57 -13.46 -5.15
C ILE A 264 -12.41 -12.84 -4.37
N ARG A 265 -11.96 -13.50 -3.29
CA ARG A 265 -10.83 -13.01 -2.47
C ARG A 265 -9.57 -12.83 -3.31
N PHE A 266 -9.23 -13.79 -4.16
CA PHE A 266 -8.07 -13.69 -5.03
C PHE A 266 -8.18 -12.53 -6.03
N THR A 267 -9.30 -12.45 -6.76
CA THR A 267 -9.52 -11.41 -7.75
C THR A 267 -9.45 -10.02 -7.12
N ILE A 268 -10.16 -9.82 -6.01
CA ILE A 268 -10.16 -8.53 -5.31
C ILE A 268 -8.76 -8.25 -4.73
N ALA A 269 -8.04 -9.25 -4.21
CA ALA A 269 -6.67 -9.06 -3.73
C ALA A 269 -5.72 -8.58 -4.86
N ILE A 270 -5.83 -9.12 -6.07
CA ILE A 270 -5.07 -8.64 -7.23
C ILE A 270 -5.43 -7.18 -7.54
N PHE A 271 -6.72 -6.82 -7.60
CA PHE A 271 -7.15 -5.45 -7.89
C PHE A 271 -6.70 -4.45 -6.82
N VAL A 272 -6.73 -4.84 -5.55
CA VAL A 272 -6.45 -3.94 -4.42
C VAL A 272 -4.96 -3.89 -4.08
N GLN A 273 -4.26 -5.02 -4.17
CA GLN A 273 -2.85 -5.10 -3.77
C GLN A 273 -1.88 -4.92 -4.92
N VAL A 274 -2.22 -5.37 -6.13
CA VAL A 274 -1.28 -5.35 -7.26
C VAL A 274 -1.51 -4.15 -8.17
N LEU A 275 -2.76 -3.84 -8.50
CA LEU A 275 -3.09 -2.78 -9.46
C LEU A 275 -2.58 -1.39 -9.06
N PRO A 276 -2.72 -0.90 -7.81
CA PRO A 276 -2.18 0.41 -7.43
C PRO A 276 -0.67 0.50 -7.62
N ARG A 277 0.03 -0.60 -7.33
CA ARG A 277 1.50 -0.67 -7.44
C ARG A 277 2.00 -0.78 -8.88
N LEU A 278 1.17 -1.30 -9.78
CA LEU A 278 1.42 -1.23 -11.21
C LEU A 278 1.23 0.18 -11.76
N ILE A 279 0.22 0.88 -11.28
CA ILE A 279 -0.15 2.21 -11.78
C ILE A 279 0.83 3.29 -11.31
N SER A 280 1.33 3.20 -10.08
CA SER A 280 2.30 4.15 -9.52
C SER A 280 3.48 4.46 -10.45
N PRO A 281 4.28 3.46 -10.91
CA PRO A 281 5.40 3.72 -11.80
C PRO A 281 4.99 4.24 -13.18
N VAL A 282 3.83 3.79 -13.69
CA VAL A 282 3.30 4.25 -14.97
C VAL A 282 2.93 5.73 -14.91
N VAL A 283 2.19 6.13 -13.89
CA VAL A 283 1.76 7.52 -13.69
C VAL A 283 2.95 8.46 -13.59
N TYR A 284 3.94 8.12 -12.78
CA TYR A 284 5.11 8.97 -12.60
C TYR A 284 6.08 8.91 -13.78
N GLY A 285 6.29 7.75 -14.37
CA GLY A 285 7.13 7.57 -15.55
C GLY A 285 6.58 8.28 -16.79
N LEU A 286 5.26 8.43 -16.92
CA LEU A 286 4.63 9.15 -18.02
C LEU A 286 4.62 10.67 -17.79
N ARG A 287 4.52 11.11 -16.55
CA ARG A 287 4.36 12.52 -16.19
C ARG A 287 5.61 13.34 -16.37
N ASP A 288 6.76 12.84 -15.91
CA ASP A 288 8.01 13.56 -15.92
C ASP A 288 8.85 13.24 -17.15
N LYS A 289 9.06 14.26 -18.01
CA LYS A 289 9.83 14.12 -19.25
C LYS A 289 11.27 13.66 -18.99
N THR A 290 11.90 14.18 -17.93
CA THR A 290 13.27 13.86 -17.57
C THR A 290 13.36 12.44 -17.07
N PHE A 291 12.49 12.06 -16.15
CA PHE A 291 12.42 10.72 -15.61
C PHE A 291 12.10 9.68 -16.69
N ARG A 292 11.14 9.99 -17.57
CA ARG A 292 10.77 9.15 -18.73
C ARG A 292 11.95 8.92 -19.69
N LYS A 293 12.80 9.94 -19.93
CA LYS A 293 13.99 9.82 -20.80
C LYS A 293 14.97 8.79 -20.23
N TYR A 294 15.25 8.86 -18.92
CA TYR A 294 16.15 7.92 -18.27
C TYR A 294 15.54 6.50 -18.15
N LEU A 295 14.26 6.43 -17.80
CA LEU A 295 13.53 5.15 -17.70
C LEU A 295 13.53 4.42 -19.06
N LYS A 296 13.20 5.10 -20.15
CA LYS A 296 13.25 4.52 -21.50
C LYS A 296 14.64 4.02 -21.86
N ARG A 297 15.69 4.78 -21.51
CA ARG A 297 17.07 4.37 -21.79
C ARG A 297 17.42 3.06 -21.07
N TYR A 298 17.06 2.91 -19.81
CA TYR A 298 17.34 1.68 -19.06
C TYR A 298 16.47 0.50 -19.49
N LEU A 299 15.21 0.72 -19.80
CA LEU A 299 14.32 -0.33 -20.33
C LEU A 299 14.81 -0.82 -21.69
N LEU A 300 15.21 0.09 -22.59
CA LEU A 300 15.73 -0.27 -23.91
C LEU A 300 17.10 -0.93 -23.84
N CYS A 301 18.03 -0.44 -22.99
CA CYS A 301 19.31 -1.12 -22.79
C CYS A 301 19.16 -2.53 -22.23
N ALA A 302 18.21 -2.75 -21.33
CA ALA A 302 17.91 -4.09 -20.80
C ALA A 302 17.32 -5.03 -21.86
N LEU A 303 16.58 -4.49 -22.84
CA LEU A 303 16.01 -5.27 -23.97
C LEU A 303 17.05 -5.51 -25.08
N CYS A 304 18.09 -4.66 -25.22
CA CYS A 304 19.14 -4.84 -26.23
C CYS A 304 20.32 -5.70 -25.76
N GLN A 305 20.38 -6.12 -24.49
CA GLN A 305 21.38 -7.06 -23.96
C GLN A 305 20.95 -8.52 -24.01
N HIS A 306 19.79 -8.81 -24.57
CA HIS A 306 19.30 -10.13 -24.92
C HIS A 306 19.10 -10.23 -26.44
#